data_d25a942066732526e91426e78ac7fc0f
#
_entry.id   d25a942066732526e91426e78ac7fc0f
#
_cell.length_a   1.000
_cell.length_b   1.000
_cell.length_c   1.000
_cell.angle_alpha   90.00
_cell.angle_beta   90.00
_cell.angle_gamma   90.00
#
_symmetry.space_group_name_H-M   'P 1'
#
loop_
_entity.id
_entity.type
_entity.pdbx_description
1 polymer ?
#
loop_
_entity_poly.entity_id
_entity_poly.type
_entity_poly.pdbx_seq_one_letter_code
_entity_poly.pdbx_strand_id
1 'polypeptide(L)'
;FPYTTLFRSALAAFAEATARSAALCAEQESLLDELLADDLAHCQTPQGTLQIAPMLAMSDARRAAIIRRWLAGQNAPMPSRDALVRIWQEVALAREDASPCLRLGAFEIRRYQSQLWWIKSVAGQSETIVPWQTWLQPLELPAGLGSVQLTAGGDIRPPRADEAVSVRFKAPGLLHIVGRNGGRKLKKIWQELGVPPWLRDTTPLLFYGETLIAAAGVFVTQEGVAVGENGVSFVWQKTLSQVKAG
;
A
#
# COMPACT_ATOMS: atom_id res chain seq x y z
N PHE A 1 50.78 30.03 24.89
CA PHE A 1 50.61 28.74 24.19
C PHE A 1 49.99 28.95 22.78
N PRO A 2 50.77 28.92 21.71
CA PRO A 2 50.24 29.22 20.34
C PRO A 2 49.38 28.09 19.73
N TYR A 3 49.44 26.90 20.30
CA TYR A 3 48.73 25.73 19.75
C TYR A 3 47.20 25.77 19.85
N THR A 4 46.64 26.35 20.88
CA THR A 4 45.19 26.45 21.11
C THR A 4 44.51 27.39 20.11
N THR A 5 45.19 28.45 19.65
CA THR A 5 44.65 29.41 18.68
C THR A 5 44.64 28.81 17.26
N LEU A 6 45.68 28.08 16.90
CA LEU A 6 45.79 27.36 15.62
C LEU A 6 44.70 26.26 15.50
N PHE A 7 44.45 25.48 16.56
CA PHE A 7 43.40 24.47 16.57
C PHE A 7 42.00 25.09 16.47
N ARG A 8 41.73 26.20 17.14
CA ARG A 8 40.45 26.89 17.06
C ARG A 8 40.19 27.45 15.66
N SER A 9 41.20 28.08 15.03
CA SER A 9 41.05 28.60 13.67
C SER A 9 40.89 27.50 12.64
N ALA A 10 41.62 26.35 12.80
CA ALA A 10 41.46 25.22 11.92
C ALA A 10 40.09 24.52 12.05
N LEU A 11 39.57 24.39 13.30
CA LEU A 11 38.22 23.88 13.55
C LEU A 11 37.13 24.80 12.97
N ALA A 12 37.29 26.11 13.12
CA ALA A 12 36.36 27.10 12.57
C ALA A 12 36.35 27.03 11.02
N ALA A 13 37.55 27.00 10.42
CA ALA A 13 37.66 26.87 8.95
C ALA A 13 37.09 25.54 8.42
N PHE A 14 37.29 24.45 9.17
CA PHE A 14 36.70 23.14 8.82
C PHE A 14 35.17 23.15 8.95
N ALA A 15 34.66 23.72 10.04
CA ALA A 15 33.20 23.84 10.24
C ALA A 15 32.55 24.72 9.15
N GLU A 16 33.22 25.81 8.75
CA GLU A 16 32.74 26.69 7.69
C GLU A 16 32.80 26.00 6.30
N ALA A 17 33.86 25.23 6.02
CA ALA A 17 33.99 24.47 4.78
C ALA A 17 32.93 23.38 4.69
N THR A 18 32.67 22.67 5.80
CA THR A 18 31.61 21.64 5.87
C THR A 18 30.22 22.25 5.70
N ALA A 19 29.95 23.40 6.34
CA ALA A 19 28.68 24.12 6.18
C ALA A 19 28.45 24.58 4.74
N ARG A 20 29.49 25.11 4.07
CA ARG A 20 29.40 25.48 2.63
C ARG A 20 29.13 24.26 1.74
N SER A 21 29.84 23.14 1.98
CA SER A 21 29.61 21.91 1.22
C SER A 21 28.20 21.38 1.43
N ALA A 22 27.68 21.41 2.66
CA ALA A 22 26.33 20.99 2.97
C ALA A 22 25.29 21.88 2.27
N ALA A 23 25.49 23.20 2.26
CA ALA A 23 24.62 24.15 1.56
C ALA A 23 24.59 23.89 0.04
N LEU A 24 25.75 23.70 -0.58
CA LEU A 24 25.84 23.35 -2.00
C LEU A 24 25.16 22.02 -2.34
N CYS A 25 25.30 21.00 -1.47
CA CYS A 25 24.60 19.74 -1.65
C CYS A 25 23.09 19.95 -1.56
N ALA A 26 22.60 20.74 -0.61
CA ALA A 26 21.18 21.02 -0.46
C ALA A 26 20.60 21.79 -1.67
N GLU A 27 21.35 22.77 -2.22
CA GLU A 27 20.96 23.49 -3.43
C GLU A 27 20.89 22.54 -4.66
N GLN A 28 21.87 21.66 -4.81
CA GLN A 28 21.88 20.66 -5.88
C GLN A 28 20.73 19.66 -5.74
N GLU A 29 20.42 19.25 -4.52
CA GLU A 29 19.31 18.36 -4.23
C GLU A 29 17.96 19.02 -4.56
N SER A 30 17.78 20.29 -4.19
CA SER A 30 16.59 21.08 -4.56
C SER A 30 16.41 21.20 -6.06
N LEU A 31 17.49 21.54 -6.79
CA LEU A 31 17.46 21.63 -8.25
C LEU A 31 17.12 20.27 -8.90
N LEU A 32 17.68 19.18 -8.38
CA LEU A 32 17.34 17.84 -8.85
C LEU A 32 15.87 17.49 -8.56
N ASP A 33 15.31 17.94 -7.45
CA ASP A 33 13.90 17.74 -7.12
C ASP A 33 12.99 18.44 -8.14
N GLU A 34 13.30 19.67 -8.50
CA GLU A 34 12.57 20.41 -9.54
C GLU A 34 12.63 19.68 -10.89
N LEU A 35 13.84 19.31 -11.34
CA LEU A 35 14.06 18.66 -12.63
C LEU A 35 13.41 17.26 -12.72
N LEU A 36 13.24 16.55 -11.61
CA LEU A 36 12.67 15.20 -11.58
C LEU A 36 11.21 15.17 -11.12
N ALA A 37 10.63 16.32 -10.76
CA ALA A 37 9.23 16.39 -10.34
C ALA A 37 8.28 15.88 -11.42
N ASP A 38 8.47 16.32 -12.67
CA ASP A 38 7.67 15.89 -13.81
C ASP A 38 7.87 14.40 -14.13
N ASP A 39 9.09 13.91 -13.99
CA ASP A 39 9.40 12.48 -14.18
C ASP A 39 8.70 11.62 -13.14
N LEU A 40 8.76 12.04 -11.88
CA LEU A 40 8.09 11.33 -10.80
C LEU A 40 6.57 11.33 -11.00
N ALA A 41 5.98 12.47 -11.34
CA ALA A 41 4.56 12.59 -11.62
C ALA A 41 4.14 11.69 -12.80
N HIS A 42 4.98 11.58 -13.84
CA HIS A 42 4.72 10.69 -14.98
C HIS A 42 4.84 9.20 -14.62
N CYS A 43 5.72 8.86 -13.68
CA CYS A 43 5.92 7.48 -13.25
C CYS A 43 4.96 7.05 -12.12
N GLN A 44 4.42 7.98 -11.34
CA GLN A 44 3.59 7.67 -10.17
C GLN A 44 2.11 7.54 -10.57
N THR A 45 1.44 6.51 -10.04
CA THR A 45 0.00 6.34 -10.21
C THR A 45 -0.77 7.13 -9.15
N PRO A 46 -2.08 7.38 -9.36
CA PRO A 46 -2.95 7.97 -8.33
C PRO A 46 -2.98 7.17 -7.02
N GLN A 47 -2.73 5.86 -7.07
CA GLN A 47 -2.65 4.97 -5.91
C GLN A 47 -1.30 5.07 -5.17
N GLY A 48 -0.37 5.91 -5.63
CA GLY A 48 0.94 6.09 -5.03
C GLY A 48 1.96 5.00 -5.37
N THR A 49 1.67 4.10 -6.30
CA THR A 49 2.61 3.10 -6.83
C THR A 49 3.49 3.70 -7.92
N LEU A 50 4.60 3.04 -8.27
CA LEU A 50 5.54 3.53 -9.28
C LEU A 50 5.50 2.63 -10.52
N GLN A 51 5.15 3.18 -11.67
CA GLN A 51 5.13 2.48 -12.96
C GLN A 51 6.55 2.18 -13.43
N ILE A 52 6.78 0.96 -13.90
CA ILE A 52 8.10 0.50 -14.36
C ILE A 52 8.35 0.94 -15.81
N ALA A 53 7.33 0.89 -16.66
CA ALA A 53 7.48 1.13 -18.11
C ALA A 53 8.13 2.48 -18.47
N PRO A 54 7.74 3.64 -17.90
CA PRO A 54 8.40 4.91 -18.20
C PRO A 54 9.89 4.93 -17.82
N MET A 55 10.27 4.16 -16.80
CA MET A 55 11.65 4.13 -16.29
C MET A 55 12.60 3.25 -17.11
N LEU A 56 12.10 2.39 -18.00
CA LEU A 56 12.94 1.47 -18.78
C LEU A 56 13.95 2.19 -19.68
N ALA A 57 13.57 3.33 -20.25
CA ALA A 57 14.42 4.13 -21.13
C ALA A 57 15.34 5.11 -20.38
N MET A 58 15.22 5.22 -19.06
CA MET A 58 15.99 6.17 -18.25
C MET A 58 17.38 5.60 -17.89
N SER A 59 18.34 6.50 -17.64
CA SER A 59 19.63 6.10 -17.07
C SER A 59 19.50 5.56 -15.64
N ASP A 60 20.48 4.76 -15.21
CA ASP A 60 20.49 4.21 -13.85
C ASP A 60 20.43 5.28 -12.76
N ALA A 61 21.15 6.40 -12.97
CA ALA A 61 21.15 7.52 -12.05
C ALA A 61 19.75 8.17 -11.93
N ARG A 62 19.07 8.38 -13.07
CA ARG A 62 17.73 8.97 -13.12
C ARG A 62 16.70 8.07 -12.47
N ARG A 63 16.72 6.75 -12.77
CA ARG A 63 15.87 5.76 -12.10
C ARG A 63 16.07 5.74 -10.59
N ALA A 64 17.33 5.69 -10.15
CA ALA A 64 17.66 5.69 -8.73
C ALA A 64 17.14 6.95 -8.01
N ALA A 65 17.25 8.12 -8.66
CA ALA A 65 16.73 9.37 -8.13
C ALA A 65 15.20 9.36 -8.01
N ILE A 66 14.49 8.86 -9.02
CA ILE A 66 13.02 8.73 -9.02
C ILE A 66 12.57 7.78 -7.90
N ILE A 67 13.21 6.60 -7.77
CA ILE A 67 12.86 5.62 -6.72
C ILE A 67 13.09 6.22 -5.32
N ARG A 68 14.19 6.96 -5.12
CA ARG A 68 14.44 7.65 -3.83
C ARG A 68 13.34 8.66 -3.51
N ARG A 69 12.95 9.50 -4.46
CA ARG A 69 11.90 10.52 -4.25
C ARG A 69 10.54 9.88 -4.01
N TRP A 70 10.23 8.85 -4.76
CA TRP A 70 9.01 8.07 -4.53
C TRP A 70 8.96 7.51 -3.11
N LEU A 71 10.06 6.90 -2.64
CA LEU A 71 10.15 6.35 -1.28
C LEU A 71 10.14 7.47 -0.21
N ALA A 72 10.80 8.60 -0.44
CA ALA A 72 10.75 9.75 0.44
C ALA A 72 9.32 10.28 0.60
N GLY A 73 8.55 10.36 -0.48
CA GLY A 73 7.13 10.72 -0.45
C GLY A 73 6.24 9.76 0.35
N GLN A 74 6.72 8.53 0.57
CA GLN A 74 6.06 7.52 1.41
C GLN A 74 6.58 7.50 2.86
N ASN A 75 7.43 8.48 3.26
CA ASN A 75 8.15 8.50 4.54
C ASN A 75 8.97 7.21 4.79
N ALA A 76 9.46 6.60 3.73
CA ALA A 76 10.29 5.40 3.81
C ALA A 76 11.71 5.72 4.28
N PRO A 77 12.39 4.78 4.95
CA PRO A 77 13.83 4.90 5.20
C PRO A 77 14.57 5.05 3.87
N MET A 78 15.54 5.96 3.80
CA MET A 78 16.32 6.18 2.58
C MET A 78 17.11 4.92 2.23
N PRO A 79 16.91 4.33 1.04
CA PRO A 79 17.62 3.12 0.64
C PRO A 79 19.08 3.39 0.33
N SER A 80 19.94 2.42 0.61
CA SER A 80 21.35 2.43 0.17
C SER A 80 21.44 2.33 -1.35
N ARG A 81 22.61 2.65 -1.92
CA ARG A 81 22.87 2.50 -3.35
C ARG A 81 22.64 1.06 -3.83
N ASP A 82 23.09 0.09 -3.07
CA ASP A 82 22.91 -1.33 -3.39
C ASP A 82 21.45 -1.75 -3.32
N ALA A 83 20.69 -1.23 -2.35
CA ALA A 83 19.25 -1.48 -2.27
C ALA A 83 18.51 -0.94 -3.50
N LEU A 84 18.89 0.23 -4.02
CA LEU A 84 18.30 0.78 -5.26
C LEU A 84 18.60 -0.09 -6.49
N VAL A 85 19.83 -0.61 -6.60
CA VAL A 85 20.19 -1.55 -7.66
C VAL A 85 19.34 -2.81 -7.56
N ARG A 86 19.20 -3.37 -6.37
CA ARG A 86 18.39 -4.57 -6.13
C ARG A 86 16.90 -4.34 -6.38
N ILE A 87 16.35 -3.19 -5.98
CA ILE A 87 14.96 -2.81 -6.32
C ILE A 87 14.75 -2.89 -7.83
N TRP A 88 15.69 -2.36 -8.60
CA TRP A 88 15.56 -2.38 -10.05
C TRP A 88 15.78 -3.77 -10.65
N GLN A 89 16.89 -4.42 -10.34
CA GLN A 89 17.28 -5.68 -10.96
C GLN A 89 16.45 -6.89 -10.48
N GLU A 90 16.19 -6.97 -9.16
CA GLU A 90 15.54 -8.14 -8.56
C GLU A 90 14.03 -7.99 -8.47
N VAL A 91 13.49 -6.74 -8.40
CA VAL A 91 12.06 -6.53 -8.26
C VAL A 91 11.44 -5.99 -9.55
N ALA A 92 11.92 -4.86 -10.06
CA ALA A 92 11.31 -4.23 -11.25
C ALA A 92 11.46 -5.11 -12.50
N LEU A 93 12.65 -5.67 -12.74
CA LEU A 93 12.97 -6.50 -13.91
C LEU A 93 12.74 -8.01 -13.68
N ALA A 94 12.14 -8.42 -12.56
CA ALA A 94 11.81 -9.82 -12.35
C ALA A 94 10.87 -10.37 -13.44
N ARG A 95 10.84 -11.68 -13.61
CA ARG A 95 9.93 -12.36 -14.57
C ARG A 95 8.47 -12.08 -14.23
N GLU A 96 7.58 -12.13 -15.22
CA GLU A 96 6.16 -11.82 -15.02
C GLU A 96 5.45 -12.80 -14.07
N ASP A 97 5.87 -14.07 -14.09
CA ASP A 97 5.35 -15.13 -13.24
C ASP A 97 5.93 -15.13 -11.82
N ALA A 98 6.99 -14.36 -11.58
CA ALA A 98 7.61 -14.23 -10.27
C ALA A 98 6.79 -13.34 -9.32
N SER A 99 6.94 -13.59 -8.02
CA SER A 99 6.42 -12.72 -6.95
C SER A 99 7.58 -12.04 -6.21
N PRO A 100 8.30 -11.13 -6.88
CA PRO A 100 9.51 -10.55 -6.32
C PRO A 100 9.18 -9.69 -5.10
N CYS A 101 10.07 -9.77 -4.09
CA CYS A 101 9.94 -9.04 -2.84
C CYS A 101 11.32 -8.65 -2.32
N LEU A 102 11.53 -7.36 -2.07
CA LEU A 102 12.71 -6.87 -1.36
C LEU A 102 12.27 -6.22 -0.05
N ARG A 103 12.81 -6.71 1.08
CA ARG A 103 12.53 -6.18 2.40
C ARG A 103 13.46 -5.03 2.75
N LEU A 104 12.88 -3.95 3.26
CA LEU A 104 13.57 -2.76 3.77
C LEU A 104 13.01 -2.44 5.16
N GLY A 105 13.61 -3.03 6.18
CA GLY A 105 13.10 -2.95 7.56
C GLY A 105 11.73 -3.61 7.71
N ALA A 106 10.75 -2.87 8.21
CA ALA A 106 9.37 -3.31 8.40
C ALA A 106 8.52 -3.25 7.12
N PHE A 107 9.12 -2.83 6.01
CA PHE A 107 8.42 -2.63 4.73
C PHE A 107 8.99 -3.53 3.64
N GLU A 108 8.22 -3.66 2.59
CA GLU A 108 8.56 -4.46 1.42
C GLU A 108 8.29 -3.67 0.13
N ILE A 109 9.20 -3.82 -0.84
CA ILE A 109 8.95 -3.43 -2.22
C ILE A 109 8.61 -4.68 -3.01
N ARG A 110 7.44 -4.66 -3.65
CA ARG A 110 6.96 -5.75 -4.48
C ARG A 110 6.56 -5.25 -5.86
N ARG A 111 6.57 -6.15 -6.84
CA ARG A 111 6.04 -5.89 -8.18
C ARG A 111 4.69 -6.56 -8.37
N TYR A 112 3.75 -5.80 -8.94
CA TYR A 112 2.47 -6.33 -9.40
C TYR A 112 1.97 -5.50 -10.59
N GLN A 113 1.55 -6.14 -11.66
CA GLN A 113 1.04 -5.50 -12.90
C GLN A 113 1.95 -4.37 -13.43
N SER A 114 3.25 -4.64 -13.55
CA SER A 114 4.25 -3.67 -14.03
C SER A 114 4.39 -2.40 -13.18
N GLN A 115 4.04 -2.49 -11.90
CA GLN A 115 4.17 -1.41 -10.91
C GLN A 115 4.98 -1.88 -9.70
N LEU A 116 5.75 -0.97 -9.11
CA LEU A 116 6.39 -1.15 -7.82
C LEU A 116 5.44 -0.66 -6.72
N TRP A 117 5.31 -1.48 -5.68
CA TRP A 117 4.47 -1.23 -4.52
C TRP A 117 5.34 -1.13 -3.28
N TRP A 118 5.14 -0.08 -2.49
CA TRP A 118 5.71 0.07 -1.16
C TRP A 118 4.65 -0.31 -0.13
N ILE A 119 4.88 -1.37 0.60
CA ILE A 119 3.90 -1.93 1.53
C ILE A 119 4.52 -2.23 2.89
N LYS A 120 3.77 -2.06 3.96
CA LYS A 120 4.14 -2.59 5.27
C LYS A 120 3.92 -4.09 5.27
N SER A 121 4.93 -4.84 5.73
CA SER A 121 4.78 -6.30 5.90
C SER A 121 3.79 -6.57 7.02
N VAL A 122 2.66 -7.17 6.69
CA VAL A 122 1.63 -7.59 7.66
C VAL A 122 1.43 -9.09 7.50
N ALA A 123 1.35 -9.79 8.63
CA ALA A 123 1.04 -11.22 8.62
C ALA A 123 -0.36 -11.45 8.05
N GLY A 124 -0.50 -12.45 7.17
CA GLY A 124 -1.79 -12.85 6.62
C GLY A 124 -2.77 -13.24 7.73
N GLN A 125 -4.04 -12.91 7.54
CA GLN A 125 -5.11 -13.13 8.52
C GLN A 125 -6.11 -14.20 8.06
N SER A 126 -5.75 -15.05 7.09
CA SER A 126 -6.67 -15.97 6.40
C SER A 126 -7.49 -16.86 7.34
N GLU A 127 -6.98 -17.23 8.51
CA GLU A 127 -7.67 -18.08 9.48
C GLU A 127 -8.37 -17.29 10.59
N THR A 128 -8.29 -15.95 10.55
CA THR A 128 -8.86 -15.10 11.60
C THR A 128 -10.34 -14.84 11.33
N ILE A 129 -11.16 -15.02 12.38
CA ILE A 129 -12.59 -14.67 12.40
C ILE A 129 -12.79 -13.69 13.54
N VAL A 130 -13.32 -12.50 13.23
CA VAL A 130 -13.61 -11.46 14.21
C VAL A 130 -15.13 -11.30 14.32
N PRO A 131 -15.76 -11.75 15.42
CA PRO A 131 -17.18 -11.54 15.64
C PRO A 131 -17.48 -10.05 15.80
N TRP A 132 -18.59 -9.59 15.19
CA TRP A 132 -19.01 -8.19 15.24
C TRP A 132 -20.39 -8.05 15.89
N GLN A 133 -20.43 -8.14 17.22
CA GLN A 133 -21.69 -8.16 17.98
C GLN A 133 -22.44 -6.82 17.90
N THR A 134 -21.70 -5.70 17.92
CA THR A 134 -22.28 -4.36 17.88
C THR A 134 -21.97 -3.72 16.52
N TRP A 135 -22.56 -4.26 15.45
CA TRP A 135 -22.25 -3.84 14.07
C TRP A 135 -22.61 -2.37 13.74
N LEU A 136 -23.33 -1.68 14.61
CA LEU A 136 -23.56 -0.23 14.54
C LEU A 136 -22.36 0.61 14.99
N GLN A 137 -21.36 -0.01 15.62
CA GLN A 137 -20.12 0.64 16.06
C GLN A 137 -18.94 0.13 15.22
N PRO A 138 -17.89 0.95 15.01
CA PRO A 138 -16.68 0.48 14.35
C PRO A 138 -16.06 -0.75 15.02
N LEU A 139 -15.53 -1.68 14.23
CA LEU A 139 -14.83 -2.86 14.69
C LEU A 139 -13.33 -2.71 14.39
N GLU A 140 -12.49 -2.75 15.41
CA GLU A 140 -11.04 -2.81 15.26
C GLU A 140 -10.59 -4.16 14.73
N LEU A 141 -9.73 -4.12 13.71
CA LEU A 141 -9.19 -5.32 13.06
C LEU A 141 -7.83 -5.71 13.65
N PRO A 142 -7.51 -7.02 13.69
CA PRO A 142 -6.23 -7.51 14.18
C PRO A 142 -5.05 -7.03 13.33
N ALA A 143 -3.83 -7.23 13.84
CA ALA A 143 -2.56 -6.93 13.16
C ALA A 143 -2.42 -5.48 12.67
N GLY A 144 -3.14 -4.53 13.25
CA GLY A 144 -3.08 -3.13 12.86
C GLY A 144 -3.69 -2.84 11.48
N LEU A 145 -4.64 -3.67 11.03
CA LEU A 145 -5.35 -3.46 9.76
C LEU A 145 -6.32 -2.28 9.79
N GLY A 146 -6.44 -1.57 10.92
CA GLY A 146 -7.37 -0.48 11.12
C GLY A 146 -8.74 -0.97 11.55
N SER A 147 -9.80 -0.24 11.18
CA SER A 147 -11.16 -0.56 11.59
C SER A 147 -12.11 -0.65 10.41
N VAL A 148 -13.21 -1.35 10.60
CA VAL A 148 -14.32 -1.42 9.65
C VAL A 148 -15.59 -0.88 10.28
N GLN A 149 -16.46 -0.31 9.46
CA GLN A 149 -17.76 0.19 9.91
C GLN A 149 -18.82 -0.01 8.83
N LEU A 150 -20.08 -0.17 9.25
CA LEU A 150 -21.24 -0.07 8.38
C LEU A 150 -21.84 1.33 8.51
N THR A 151 -21.93 2.04 7.39
CA THR A 151 -22.51 3.38 7.34
C THR A 151 -23.79 3.37 6.50
N ALA A 152 -24.76 4.23 6.80
CA ALA A 152 -25.98 4.35 6.04
C ALA A 152 -25.69 4.79 4.58
N GLY A 153 -26.50 4.29 3.65
CA GLY A 153 -26.32 4.52 2.22
C GLY A 153 -25.31 3.57 1.59
N GLY A 154 -25.69 2.87 0.54
CA GLY A 154 -24.83 1.92 -0.16
C GLY A 154 -25.60 0.72 -0.70
N ASP A 155 -24.85 -0.22 -1.28
CA ASP A 155 -25.43 -1.33 -2.06
C ASP A 155 -25.58 -2.63 -1.26
N ILE A 156 -25.21 -2.62 0.03
CA ILE A 156 -25.22 -3.80 0.90
C ILE A 156 -26.47 -3.80 1.76
N ARG A 157 -27.20 -4.92 1.82
CA ARG A 157 -28.29 -5.05 2.74
C ARG A 157 -27.81 -5.04 4.20
N PRO A 158 -28.57 -4.43 5.14
CA PRO A 158 -28.25 -4.57 6.56
C PRO A 158 -28.43 -6.03 7.02
N PRO A 159 -27.76 -6.44 8.12
CA PRO A 159 -27.96 -7.77 8.70
C PRO A 159 -29.38 -7.89 9.28
N ARG A 160 -29.95 -9.09 9.20
CA ARG A 160 -31.21 -9.42 9.86
C ARG A 160 -30.99 -9.68 11.35
N ALA A 161 -32.06 -9.66 12.13
CA ALA A 161 -31.97 -9.84 13.60
C ALA A 161 -31.41 -11.20 14.04
N ASP A 162 -31.56 -12.22 13.22
CA ASP A 162 -31.08 -13.58 13.43
C ASP A 162 -29.72 -13.87 12.80
N GLU A 163 -29.13 -12.91 12.09
CA GLU A 163 -27.84 -13.09 11.43
C GLU A 163 -26.67 -12.62 12.31
N ALA A 164 -25.79 -13.51 12.66
CA ALA A 164 -24.53 -13.16 13.34
C ALA A 164 -23.58 -12.45 12.35
N VAL A 165 -23.11 -11.25 12.69
CA VAL A 165 -22.17 -10.50 11.87
C VAL A 165 -20.74 -10.85 12.25
N SER A 166 -19.88 -11.09 11.27
CA SER A 166 -18.44 -11.29 11.48
C SER A 166 -17.62 -10.74 10.32
N VAL A 167 -16.34 -10.44 10.61
CA VAL A 167 -15.33 -10.13 9.61
C VAL A 167 -14.37 -11.30 9.52
N ARG A 168 -14.12 -11.77 8.31
CA ARG A 168 -13.19 -12.85 7.98
C ARG A 168 -12.25 -12.39 6.88
N PHE A 169 -11.21 -13.18 6.57
CA PHE A 169 -10.23 -12.86 5.52
C PHE A 169 -10.13 -13.97 4.46
N LYS A 170 -10.99 -14.98 4.55
CA LYS A 170 -11.10 -16.11 3.64
C LYS A 170 -12.56 -16.48 3.46
N ALA A 171 -12.93 -16.88 2.26
CA ALA A 171 -14.27 -17.42 1.97
C ALA A 171 -14.14 -18.71 1.16
N PRO A 172 -14.79 -19.80 1.59
CA PRO A 172 -14.86 -21.04 0.83
C PRO A 172 -15.95 -20.99 -0.26
N GLY A 173 -15.94 -21.97 -1.13
CA GLY A 173 -17.03 -22.20 -2.08
C GLY A 173 -16.99 -21.33 -3.33
N LEU A 174 -18.11 -21.33 -4.04
CA LEU A 174 -18.37 -20.51 -5.22
C LEU A 174 -19.18 -19.29 -4.80
N LEU A 175 -18.75 -18.12 -5.21
CA LEU A 175 -19.32 -16.83 -4.87
C LEU A 175 -19.93 -16.19 -6.13
N HIS A 176 -21.11 -15.63 -6.00
CA HIS A 176 -21.79 -14.89 -7.04
C HIS A 176 -21.70 -13.39 -6.74
N ILE A 177 -20.91 -12.67 -7.51
CA ILE A 177 -20.73 -11.22 -7.31
C ILE A 177 -21.61 -10.42 -8.27
N VAL A 178 -22.02 -9.24 -7.81
CA VAL A 178 -22.86 -8.33 -8.60
C VAL A 178 -22.15 -7.95 -9.90
N GLY A 179 -22.94 -7.88 -11.00
CA GLY A 179 -22.42 -7.50 -12.32
C GLY A 179 -21.65 -8.61 -13.05
N ARG A 180 -21.63 -9.85 -12.52
CA ARG A 180 -20.97 -10.99 -13.18
C ARG A 180 -21.84 -12.23 -13.24
N ASN A 181 -21.73 -12.98 -14.32
CA ASN A 181 -22.44 -14.24 -14.52
C ASN A 181 -21.61 -15.42 -13.97
N GLY A 182 -22.28 -16.31 -13.23
CA GLY A 182 -21.75 -17.56 -12.71
C GLY A 182 -20.88 -17.42 -11.46
N GLY A 183 -20.86 -18.49 -10.67
CA GLY A 183 -20.08 -18.58 -9.45
C GLY A 183 -18.60 -18.75 -9.70
N ARG A 184 -17.77 -18.11 -8.86
CA ARG A 184 -16.30 -18.21 -8.93
C ARG A 184 -15.70 -18.36 -7.54
N LYS A 185 -14.58 -19.08 -7.46
CA LYS A 185 -13.79 -19.11 -6.21
C LYS A 185 -13.19 -17.74 -5.92
N LEU A 186 -13.10 -17.37 -4.64
CA LEU A 186 -12.56 -16.08 -4.19
C LEU A 186 -11.18 -15.74 -4.81
N LYS A 187 -10.28 -16.73 -4.92
CA LYS A 187 -8.97 -16.56 -5.57
C LYS A 187 -9.09 -16.06 -7.02
N LYS A 188 -10.07 -16.55 -7.77
CA LYS A 188 -10.32 -16.15 -9.16
C LYS A 188 -10.88 -14.73 -9.22
N ILE A 189 -11.79 -14.41 -8.30
CA ILE A 189 -12.36 -13.05 -8.17
C ILE A 189 -11.25 -12.04 -7.90
N TRP A 190 -10.35 -12.32 -6.93
CA TRP A 190 -9.20 -11.46 -6.66
C TRP A 190 -8.31 -11.21 -7.88
N GLN A 191 -8.05 -12.25 -8.67
CA GLN A 191 -7.24 -12.13 -9.90
C GLN A 191 -7.95 -11.26 -10.96
N GLU A 192 -9.24 -11.48 -11.17
CA GLU A 192 -10.03 -10.76 -12.17
C GLU A 192 -10.23 -9.28 -11.80
N LEU A 193 -10.29 -8.97 -10.50
CA LEU A 193 -10.38 -7.60 -9.99
C LEU A 193 -9.01 -6.93 -9.77
N GLY A 194 -7.92 -7.60 -10.15
CA GLY A 194 -6.58 -7.03 -10.05
C GLY A 194 -6.08 -6.82 -8.62
N VAL A 195 -6.63 -7.54 -7.63
CA VAL A 195 -6.19 -7.40 -6.23
C VAL A 195 -4.84 -8.07 -6.02
N PRO A 196 -3.81 -7.34 -5.58
CA PRO A 196 -2.48 -7.90 -5.33
C PRO A 196 -2.50 -9.06 -4.31
N PRO A 197 -1.65 -10.09 -4.47
CA PRO A 197 -1.65 -11.27 -3.59
C PRO A 197 -1.55 -10.95 -2.10
N TRP A 198 -0.72 -9.98 -1.71
CA TRP A 198 -0.51 -9.58 -0.30
C TRP A 198 -1.69 -8.83 0.33
N LEU A 199 -2.62 -8.30 -0.49
CA LEU A 199 -3.85 -7.67 0.02
C LEU A 199 -4.98 -8.68 0.20
N ARG A 200 -4.92 -9.86 -0.44
CA ARG A 200 -6.02 -10.83 -0.42
C ARG A 200 -6.29 -11.39 0.96
N ASP A 201 -5.22 -11.70 1.70
CA ASP A 201 -5.31 -12.28 3.05
C ASP A 201 -5.44 -11.22 4.15
N THR A 202 -5.51 -9.94 3.79
CA THR A 202 -5.67 -8.81 4.72
C THR A 202 -6.91 -7.97 4.41
N THR A 203 -7.58 -8.22 3.28
CA THR A 203 -8.82 -7.51 2.93
C THR A 203 -9.99 -8.04 3.75
N PRO A 204 -10.69 -7.19 4.50
CA PRO A 204 -11.82 -7.60 5.32
C PRO A 204 -12.99 -8.09 4.46
N LEU A 205 -13.55 -9.22 4.82
CA LEU A 205 -14.73 -9.84 4.23
C LEU A 205 -15.87 -9.80 5.25
N LEU A 206 -16.98 -9.17 4.90
CA LEU A 206 -18.19 -9.11 5.72
C LEU A 206 -19.00 -10.38 5.54
N PHE A 207 -19.35 -11.02 6.65
CA PHE A 207 -20.18 -12.21 6.69
C PHE A 207 -21.44 -11.98 7.53
N TYR A 208 -22.56 -12.51 7.06
CA TYR A 208 -23.78 -12.70 7.84
C TYR A 208 -24.00 -14.21 7.99
N GLY A 209 -23.83 -14.72 9.22
CA GLY A 209 -23.68 -16.15 9.47
C GLY A 209 -22.49 -16.73 8.69
N GLU A 210 -22.75 -17.72 7.85
CA GLU A 210 -21.73 -18.34 6.97
C GLU A 210 -21.73 -17.75 5.53
N THR A 211 -22.60 -16.78 5.26
CA THR A 211 -22.74 -16.19 3.92
C THR A 211 -21.84 -14.98 3.77
N LEU A 212 -20.95 -15.00 2.76
CA LEU A 212 -20.16 -13.83 2.38
C LEU A 212 -21.09 -12.78 1.73
N ILE A 213 -21.03 -11.56 2.24
CA ILE A 213 -21.85 -10.43 1.82
C ILE A 213 -21.05 -9.47 0.94
N ALA A 214 -19.85 -9.08 1.37
CA ALA A 214 -19.02 -8.13 0.65
C ALA A 214 -17.55 -8.27 1.01
N ALA A 215 -16.68 -7.81 0.11
CA ALA A 215 -15.28 -7.52 0.39
C ALA A 215 -15.08 -6.00 0.42
N ALA A 216 -14.49 -5.48 1.48
CA ALA A 216 -14.37 -4.04 1.73
C ALA A 216 -13.73 -3.29 0.56
N GLY A 217 -14.51 -2.39 -0.08
CA GLY A 217 -14.06 -1.57 -1.21
C GLY A 217 -13.78 -2.34 -2.51
N VAL A 218 -14.17 -3.64 -2.63
CA VAL A 218 -13.82 -4.45 -3.80
C VAL A 218 -15.05 -4.99 -4.53
N PHE A 219 -15.95 -5.69 -3.84
CA PHE A 219 -17.17 -6.24 -4.44
C PHE A 219 -18.26 -6.50 -3.39
N VAL A 220 -19.49 -6.63 -3.89
CA VAL A 220 -20.66 -7.11 -3.15
C VAL A 220 -21.14 -8.41 -3.81
N THR A 221 -21.56 -9.40 -3.01
CA THR A 221 -22.17 -10.63 -3.51
C THR A 221 -23.64 -10.43 -3.83
N GLN A 222 -24.25 -11.31 -4.62
CA GLN A 222 -25.68 -11.26 -4.90
C GLN A 222 -26.53 -11.41 -3.65
N GLU A 223 -26.07 -12.20 -2.68
CA GLU A 223 -26.68 -12.40 -1.37
C GLU A 223 -26.60 -11.15 -0.47
N GLY A 224 -25.65 -10.27 -0.78
CA GLY A 224 -25.38 -9.04 -0.03
C GLY A 224 -26.09 -7.80 -0.56
N VAL A 225 -26.70 -7.86 -1.74
CA VAL A 225 -27.32 -6.67 -2.36
C VAL A 225 -28.51 -6.14 -1.56
N ALA A 226 -28.53 -4.83 -1.36
CA ALA A 226 -29.69 -4.14 -0.81
C ALA A 226 -30.85 -4.11 -1.83
N VAL A 227 -32.06 -4.32 -1.34
CA VAL A 227 -33.29 -4.11 -2.10
C VAL A 227 -33.96 -2.84 -1.56
N GLY A 228 -34.04 -1.78 -2.38
CA GLY A 228 -34.58 -0.49 -1.97
C GLY A 228 -33.54 0.48 -1.40
N GLU A 229 -34.00 1.54 -0.70
CA GLU A 229 -33.16 2.68 -0.27
C GLU A 229 -32.44 2.48 1.07
N ASN A 230 -32.66 1.38 1.78
CA ASN A 230 -32.11 1.12 3.12
C ASN A 230 -30.77 0.36 3.10
N GLY A 231 -29.93 0.61 2.10
CA GLY A 231 -28.63 -0.01 2.00
C GLY A 231 -27.60 0.57 2.97
N VAL A 232 -26.54 -0.21 3.23
CA VAL A 232 -25.37 0.20 4.00
C VAL A 232 -24.10 0.06 3.16
N SER A 233 -23.10 0.86 3.49
CA SER A 233 -21.75 0.75 2.92
C SER A 233 -20.82 0.08 3.93
N PHE A 234 -20.01 -0.89 3.48
CA PHE A 234 -18.97 -1.52 4.28
C PHE A 234 -17.65 -0.79 4.05
N VAL A 235 -17.28 0.07 4.99
CA VAL A 235 -16.13 0.96 4.90
C VAL A 235 -14.96 0.41 5.71
N TRP A 236 -13.80 0.32 5.10
CA TRP A 236 -12.54 -0.05 5.75
C TRP A 236 -11.65 1.17 5.91
N GLN A 237 -11.44 1.60 7.13
CA GLN A 237 -10.50 2.67 7.50
C GLN A 237 -9.15 2.04 7.84
N LYS A 238 -8.23 2.06 6.87
CA LYS A 238 -6.86 1.55 7.08
C LYS A 238 -6.11 2.46 8.04
N THR A 239 -5.32 1.89 8.96
CA THR A 239 -4.40 2.69 9.77
C THR A 239 -3.43 3.44 8.85
N LEU A 240 -3.23 4.75 9.07
CA LEU A 240 -2.45 5.69 8.23
C LEU A 240 -0.99 5.27 7.92
N SER A 241 -0.51 4.15 8.46
CA SER A 241 0.78 3.55 8.11
C SER A 241 0.74 2.64 6.87
N GLN A 242 -0.44 2.48 6.23
CA GLN A 242 -0.62 1.71 5.01
C GLN A 242 -1.27 2.58 3.95
N VAL A 243 -0.44 3.34 3.22
CA VAL A 243 -0.85 4.04 2.00
C VAL A 243 -1.70 5.31 2.23
N LYS A 244 -1.17 6.46 1.88
CA LYS A 244 -1.99 7.52 1.30
C LYS A 244 -2.56 6.97 -0.01
N ALA A 245 -3.73 6.37 0.06
CA ALA A 245 -4.62 6.28 -1.07
C ALA A 245 -5.49 7.53 -0.99
N GLY A 246 -5.11 8.55 -1.73
CA GLY A 246 -5.97 9.68 -2.05
C GLY A 246 -6.86 9.30 -3.20
#